data_68efee192e8fdf9281577bc896fdc452
#
_entry.id   68efee192e8fdf9281577bc896fdc452
#
_cell.length_a   1.000
_cell.length_b   1.000
_cell.length_c   1.000
_cell.angle_alpha   90.00
_cell.angle_beta   90.00
_cell.angle_gamma   90.00
#
_symmetry.space_group_name_H-M   'P 1'
#
loop_
_entity.id
_entity.type
_entity.pdbx_description
1 polymer ?
#
loop_
_entity_poly.entity_id
_entity_poly.type
_entity_poly.pdbx_seq_one_letter_code
_entity_poly.pdbx_strand_id
1 'polypeptide(L)'
;MWRKQLASPAATAAREPAPGTILFVHGSSVSATPVFDLQIPGKPEASTMDWFARLGYDTWCVDCEGYGRSDKWRPVNADVACGADDLAAASEYILKQNGGRKLLLYGASSGALRAGLFAQRHPERVDRLALDALVWTGDGSPTLAERRKRLAEYRASNRRPIDRAFVRSIFTRDHPDTSDLSVVEAFADAVLALDASVPTGTYVDMSANLPVIDPEKIVVPVLIMRGQWDGIASFQDLANFFARLPNPDRQFIVMPGIAHTSTRSRNWALVYHLLDAYFSQPAPVYVG
;
A
#
# COMPACT_ATOMS: atom_id res chain seq x y z
N MET A 1 -7.44 3.97 13.03
CA MET A 1 -6.77 2.66 12.84
C MET A 1 -7.78 1.53 12.96
N TRP A 2 -7.52 0.42 12.28
CA TRP A 2 -8.34 -0.78 12.26
C TRP A 2 -7.44 -2.00 12.46
N ARG A 3 -7.87 -2.98 13.28
CA ARG A 3 -7.08 -4.17 13.61
C ARG A 3 -7.88 -5.44 13.41
N LYS A 4 -7.26 -6.49 12.88
CA LYS A 4 -7.80 -7.85 12.88
C LYS A 4 -6.74 -8.86 13.29
N GLN A 5 -7.16 -9.82 14.09
CA GLN A 5 -6.36 -10.95 14.53
C GLN A 5 -7.29 -12.14 14.83
N LEU A 6 -6.78 -13.34 14.87
CA LEU A 6 -7.55 -14.50 15.33
C LEU A 6 -7.96 -14.32 16.79
N ALA A 7 -9.22 -14.63 17.09
CA ALA A 7 -9.77 -14.51 18.46
C ALA A 7 -9.16 -15.54 19.45
N SER A 8 -8.59 -16.66 18.95
CA SER A 8 -7.92 -17.67 19.78
C SER A 8 -6.89 -18.45 18.96
N PRO A 9 -5.68 -18.70 19.48
CA PRO A 9 -4.67 -19.54 18.83
C PRO A 9 -5.09 -21.01 18.65
N ALA A 10 -6.12 -21.46 19.35
CA ALA A 10 -6.54 -22.88 19.37
C ALA A 10 -7.28 -23.34 18.10
N ALA A 11 -7.65 -22.44 17.18
CA ALA A 11 -8.49 -22.76 16.02
C ALA A 11 -7.72 -23.02 14.71
N THR A 12 -6.42 -22.81 14.67
CA THR A 12 -5.56 -23.13 13.52
C THR A 12 -4.27 -23.76 14.02
N ALA A 13 -3.64 -24.59 13.17
CA ALA A 13 -2.24 -24.97 13.36
C ALA A 13 -1.41 -23.68 13.32
N ALA A 14 -1.34 -22.98 14.46
CA ALA A 14 -0.64 -21.72 14.58
C ALA A 14 0.80 -21.96 14.14
N ARG A 15 1.26 -21.19 13.15
CA ARG A 15 2.70 -21.13 12.85
C ARG A 15 3.41 -20.69 14.12
N GLU A 16 4.29 -21.51 14.63
CA GLU A 16 5.18 -21.15 15.73
C GLU A 16 6.60 -20.90 15.17
N PRO A 17 7.17 -19.72 15.37
CA PRO A 17 6.62 -18.53 16.07
C PRO A 17 5.54 -17.79 15.27
N ALA A 18 4.69 -17.01 15.95
CA ALA A 18 3.67 -16.14 15.31
C ALA A 18 4.31 -15.24 14.24
N PRO A 19 3.75 -15.20 13.01
CA PRO A 19 4.44 -14.65 11.84
C PRO A 19 4.68 -13.12 11.87
N GLY A 20 4.11 -12.39 12.83
CA GLY A 20 4.40 -10.96 13.01
C GLY A 20 3.18 -10.05 12.91
N THR A 21 3.46 -8.74 12.92
CA THR A 21 2.45 -7.68 12.85
C THR A 21 2.57 -6.94 11.52
N ILE A 22 1.51 -6.96 10.69
CA ILE A 22 1.48 -6.25 9.40
C ILE A 22 0.75 -4.93 9.56
N LEU A 23 1.38 -3.83 9.09
CA LEU A 23 0.73 -2.55 8.89
C LEU A 23 0.52 -2.30 7.39
N PHE A 24 -0.75 -2.23 6.98
CA PHE A 24 -1.16 -1.95 5.60
C PHE A 24 -1.38 -0.45 5.39
N VAL A 25 -0.79 0.10 4.32
CA VAL A 25 -0.78 1.53 3.98
C VAL A 25 -1.46 1.76 2.64
N HIS A 26 -2.61 2.45 2.66
CA HIS A 26 -3.43 2.73 1.48
C HIS A 26 -2.81 3.78 0.55
N GLY A 27 -3.20 3.74 -0.73
CA GLY A 27 -2.82 4.70 -1.76
C GLY A 27 -3.63 5.99 -1.73
N SER A 28 -3.46 6.80 -2.78
CA SER A 28 -4.28 7.99 -3.03
C SER A 28 -5.71 7.59 -3.39
N SER A 29 -6.65 8.50 -3.13
CA SER A 29 -8.04 8.41 -3.60
C SER A 29 -8.94 7.41 -2.87
N VAL A 30 -8.43 6.63 -1.95
CA VAL A 30 -9.16 5.59 -1.24
C VAL A 30 -8.67 5.50 0.20
N SER A 31 -9.56 5.20 1.13
CA SER A 31 -9.24 4.95 2.55
C SER A 31 -8.84 3.48 2.80
N ALA A 32 -8.33 3.19 3.98
CA ALA A 32 -7.69 1.91 4.28
C ALA A 32 -8.66 0.72 4.28
N THR A 33 -9.83 0.86 4.93
CA THR A 33 -10.75 -0.29 5.07
C THR A 33 -11.33 -0.78 3.74
N PRO A 34 -11.73 0.05 2.76
CA PRO A 34 -12.09 -0.44 1.44
C PRO A 34 -10.94 -1.18 0.73
N VAL A 35 -9.70 -0.74 0.95
CA VAL A 35 -8.53 -1.37 0.30
C VAL A 35 -8.15 -2.68 0.98
N PHE A 36 -8.16 -2.76 2.30
CA PHE A 36 -7.57 -3.90 3.01
C PHE A 36 -8.57 -4.77 3.77
N ASP A 37 -9.80 -4.27 3.98
CA ASP A 37 -10.85 -4.98 4.70
C ASP A 37 -12.20 -4.96 3.96
N LEU A 38 -12.16 -5.10 2.64
CA LEU A 38 -13.37 -5.15 1.82
C LEU A 38 -14.15 -6.43 2.14
N GLN A 39 -15.40 -6.28 2.55
CA GLN A 39 -16.28 -7.40 2.86
C GLN A 39 -17.24 -7.65 1.69
N ILE A 40 -17.14 -8.81 1.05
CA ILE A 40 -18.03 -9.24 -0.04
C ILE A 40 -18.59 -10.63 0.33
N PRO A 41 -19.92 -10.80 0.41
CA PRO A 41 -20.50 -12.11 0.64
C PRO A 41 -20.03 -13.14 -0.38
N GLY A 42 -19.56 -14.30 0.11
CA GLY A 42 -19.04 -15.38 -0.73
C GLY A 42 -17.61 -15.18 -1.29
N LYS A 43 -16.95 -14.05 -0.97
CA LYS A 43 -15.56 -13.76 -1.38
C LYS A 43 -14.69 -13.39 -0.16
N PRO A 44 -14.33 -14.36 0.70
CA PRO A 44 -13.56 -14.09 1.90
C PRO A 44 -12.13 -13.57 1.62
N GLU A 45 -11.63 -13.78 0.41
CA GLU A 45 -10.36 -13.25 -0.10
C GLU A 45 -10.40 -11.74 -0.34
N ALA A 46 -11.57 -11.13 -0.42
CA ALA A 46 -11.70 -9.70 -0.63
C ALA A 46 -11.18 -8.87 0.58
N SER A 47 -11.13 -9.44 1.78
CA SER A 47 -10.42 -8.84 2.91
C SER A 47 -8.99 -9.36 3.00
N THR A 48 -8.03 -8.54 2.62
CA THR A 48 -6.60 -8.80 2.80
C THR A 48 -6.27 -9.00 4.29
N MET A 49 -6.86 -8.19 5.16
CA MET A 49 -6.65 -8.29 6.61
C MET A 49 -7.16 -9.62 7.17
N ASP A 50 -8.37 -10.06 6.79
CA ASP A 50 -8.89 -11.36 7.22
C ASP A 50 -8.06 -12.52 6.70
N TRP A 51 -7.57 -12.42 5.45
CA TRP A 51 -6.72 -13.44 4.87
C TRP A 51 -5.44 -13.64 5.68
N PHE A 52 -4.70 -12.57 5.94
CA PHE A 52 -3.45 -12.64 6.71
C PHE A 52 -3.70 -12.94 8.20
N ALA A 53 -4.81 -12.47 8.77
CA ALA A 53 -5.18 -12.84 10.14
C ALA A 53 -5.41 -14.38 10.29
N ARG A 54 -6.03 -15.02 9.28
CA ARG A 54 -6.18 -16.49 9.27
C ARG A 54 -4.84 -17.22 9.19
N LEU A 55 -3.81 -16.61 8.62
CA LEU A 55 -2.44 -17.15 8.62
C LEU A 55 -1.68 -16.89 9.93
N GLY A 56 -2.30 -16.21 10.90
CA GLY A 56 -1.75 -15.93 12.23
C GLY A 56 -1.07 -14.58 12.39
N TYR A 57 -1.10 -13.72 11.37
CA TYR A 57 -0.59 -12.34 11.49
C TYR A 57 -1.54 -11.47 12.33
N ASP A 58 -0.97 -10.53 13.07
CA ASP A 58 -1.69 -9.40 13.64
C ASP A 58 -1.75 -8.28 12.59
N THR A 59 -2.93 -8.01 12.02
CA THR A 59 -3.08 -7.10 10.88
C THR A 59 -3.68 -5.77 11.29
N TRP A 60 -3.06 -4.69 10.82
CA TRP A 60 -3.45 -3.32 11.07
C TRP A 60 -3.54 -2.51 9.78
N CYS A 61 -4.44 -1.55 9.73
CA CYS A 61 -4.42 -0.49 8.73
C CYS A 61 -4.79 0.85 9.34
N VAL A 62 -4.38 1.94 8.70
CA VAL A 62 -4.64 3.31 9.13
C VAL A 62 -5.21 4.13 7.98
N ASP A 63 -6.29 4.87 8.23
CA ASP A 63 -6.71 5.94 7.34
C ASP A 63 -5.76 7.13 7.59
N CYS A 64 -4.93 7.47 6.61
CA CYS A 64 -4.11 8.67 6.68
C CYS A 64 -4.98 9.92 6.76
N GLU A 65 -4.43 11.03 7.24
CA GLU A 65 -5.16 12.28 7.35
C GLU A 65 -5.87 12.65 6.05
N GLY A 66 -7.12 13.10 6.19
CA GLY A 66 -7.98 13.47 5.07
C GLY A 66 -8.76 12.32 4.44
N TYR A 67 -8.56 11.08 4.86
CA TYR A 67 -9.21 9.88 4.31
C TYR A 67 -10.09 9.17 5.35
N GLY A 68 -11.13 8.49 4.88
CA GLY A 68 -11.93 7.57 5.66
C GLY A 68 -12.50 8.17 6.94
N ARG A 69 -12.09 7.60 8.07
CA ARG A 69 -12.54 8.00 9.42
C ARG A 69 -11.56 8.94 10.13
N SER A 70 -10.42 9.28 9.48
CA SER A 70 -9.48 10.27 10.01
C SER A 70 -9.96 11.70 9.76
N ASP A 71 -9.36 12.67 10.47
CA ASP A 71 -9.71 14.08 10.36
C ASP A 71 -9.59 14.59 8.92
N LYS A 72 -10.59 15.39 8.50
CA LYS A 72 -10.69 15.95 7.14
C LYS A 72 -10.74 17.48 7.13
N TRP A 73 -10.66 18.07 8.31
CA TRP A 73 -10.97 19.49 8.51
C TRP A 73 -9.73 20.38 8.59
N ARG A 74 -8.56 19.81 8.80
CA ARG A 74 -7.34 20.60 8.82
C ARG A 74 -7.01 21.10 7.41
N PRO A 75 -6.53 22.34 7.26
CA PRO A 75 -6.17 22.91 5.97
C PRO A 75 -4.78 22.42 5.50
N VAL A 76 -4.55 21.11 5.59
CA VAL A 76 -3.31 20.46 5.15
C VAL A 76 -3.52 19.75 3.83
N ASN A 77 -2.48 19.61 3.06
CA ASN A 77 -2.55 18.96 1.75
C ASN A 77 -2.46 17.43 1.82
N ALA A 78 -2.17 16.84 2.99
CA ALA A 78 -2.03 15.41 3.21
C ALA A 78 -1.18 14.72 2.11
N ASP A 79 0.02 15.21 1.92
CA ASP A 79 1.03 14.72 0.99
C ASP A 79 1.68 13.40 1.46
N VAL A 80 2.74 12.96 0.80
CA VAL A 80 3.48 11.75 1.17
C VAL A 80 4.13 11.91 2.55
N ALA A 81 4.68 13.09 2.86
CA ALA A 81 5.34 13.35 4.14
C ALA A 81 4.35 13.31 5.31
N CYS A 82 3.18 13.96 5.15
CA CYS A 82 2.09 13.89 6.12
C CYS A 82 1.68 12.43 6.40
N GLY A 83 1.53 11.62 5.33
CA GLY A 83 1.21 10.21 5.51
C GLY A 83 2.31 9.40 6.19
N ALA A 84 3.58 9.73 6.00
CA ALA A 84 4.68 9.10 6.74
C ALA A 84 4.64 9.48 8.24
N ASP A 85 4.24 10.71 8.58
CA ASP A 85 4.05 11.16 9.97
C ASP A 85 2.85 10.45 10.62
N ASP A 86 1.75 10.22 9.87
CA ASP A 86 0.62 9.37 10.32
C ASP A 86 1.08 7.95 10.66
N LEU A 87 1.96 7.36 9.82
CA LEU A 87 2.53 6.04 10.07
C LEU A 87 3.45 6.05 11.30
N ALA A 88 4.19 7.13 11.54
CA ALA A 88 5.02 7.26 12.73
C ALA A 88 4.17 7.22 14.01
N ALA A 89 3.07 7.96 14.05
CA ALA A 89 2.13 7.95 15.16
C ALA A 89 1.42 6.59 15.32
N ALA A 90 0.94 6.00 14.20
CA ALA A 90 0.30 4.69 14.21
C ALA A 90 1.25 3.59 14.68
N SER A 91 2.49 3.57 14.20
CA SER A 91 3.50 2.58 14.57
C SER A 91 3.86 2.64 16.05
N GLU A 92 3.94 3.82 16.64
CA GLU A 92 4.19 3.96 18.08
C GLU A 92 3.11 3.28 18.92
N TYR A 93 1.84 3.45 18.53
CA TYR A 93 0.74 2.75 19.20
C TYR A 93 0.81 1.24 18.99
N ILE A 94 1.03 0.78 17.75
CA ILE A 94 1.06 -0.66 17.42
C ILE A 94 2.20 -1.37 18.15
N LEU A 95 3.39 -0.76 18.21
CA LEU A 95 4.56 -1.30 18.91
C LEU A 95 4.28 -1.49 20.41
N LYS A 96 3.52 -0.61 21.04
CA LYS A 96 3.06 -0.78 22.44
C LYS A 96 2.12 -1.98 22.59
N GLN A 97 1.31 -2.29 21.57
CA GLN A 97 0.35 -3.40 21.59
C GLN A 97 0.96 -4.76 21.24
N ASN A 98 2.05 -4.79 20.48
CA ASN A 98 2.68 -6.02 20.00
C ASN A 98 3.97 -6.41 20.76
N GLY A 99 4.24 -5.77 21.90
CA GLY A 99 5.43 -6.04 22.71
C GLY A 99 6.73 -5.48 22.12
N GLY A 100 6.68 -4.45 21.32
CA GLY A 100 7.83 -3.76 20.73
C GLY A 100 8.43 -4.46 19.50
N ARG A 101 7.74 -5.46 18.93
CA ARG A 101 8.22 -6.18 17.74
C ARG A 101 8.11 -5.30 16.51
N LYS A 102 9.17 -5.23 15.69
CA LYS A 102 9.20 -4.51 14.42
C LYS A 102 8.05 -4.92 13.51
N LEU A 103 7.63 -4.00 12.65
CA LEU A 103 6.48 -4.16 11.76
C LEU A 103 6.87 -4.70 10.40
N LEU A 104 6.06 -5.62 9.90
CA LEU A 104 5.99 -5.95 8.48
C LEU A 104 5.14 -4.86 7.82
N LEU A 105 5.69 -4.15 6.84
CA LEU A 105 5.04 -2.98 6.26
C LEU A 105 4.68 -3.26 4.80
N TYR A 106 3.40 -3.06 4.44
CA TYR A 106 2.93 -3.14 3.07
C TYR A 106 2.32 -1.81 2.65
N GLY A 107 2.84 -1.21 1.59
CA GLY A 107 2.30 0.01 0.99
C GLY A 107 1.89 -0.20 -0.47
N ALA A 108 0.70 0.30 -0.84
CA ALA A 108 0.20 0.22 -2.21
C ALA A 108 0.10 1.60 -2.85
N SER A 109 0.61 1.77 -4.09
CA SER A 109 0.57 3.03 -4.85
C SER A 109 1.27 4.18 -4.09
N SER A 110 0.62 5.32 -3.85
CA SER A 110 1.20 6.35 -2.97
C SER A 110 1.37 5.89 -1.52
N GLY A 111 0.70 4.81 -1.10
CA GLY A 111 0.98 4.13 0.15
C GLY A 111 2.37 3.50 0.17
N ALA A 112 2.88 3.06 -0.99
CA ALA A 112 4.27 2.60 -1.11
C ALA A 112 5.27 3.75 -0.90
N LEU A 113 4.95 4.96 -1.38
CA LEU A 113 5.77 6.15 -1.11
C LEU A 113 5.75 6.53 0.38
N ARG A 114 4.56 6.53 1.01
CA ARG A 114 4.41 6.80 2.45
C ARG A 114 5.16 5.77 3.30
N ALA A 115 5.01 4.49 2.98
CA ALA A 115 5.70 3.39 3.66
C ALA A 115 7.22 3.44 3.45
N GLY A 116 7.68 3.74 2.24
CA GLY A 116 9.09 3.93 1.92
C GLY A 116 9.71 5.11 2.67
N LEU A 117 9.02 6.26 2.71
CA LEU A 117 9.49 7.44 3.46
C LEU A 117 9.49 7.19 4.97
N PHE A 118 8.48 6.50 5.50
CA PHE A 118 8.45 6.08 6.90
C PHE A 118 9.60 5.13 7.23
N ALA A 119 9.85 4.10 6.41
CA ALA A 119 10.97 3.17 6.62
C ALA A 119 12.34 3.85 6.52
N GLN A 120 12.49 4.87 5.66
CA GLN A 120 13.68 5.70 5.57
C GLN A 120 13.92 6.53 6.85
N ARG A 121 12.85 7.04 7.48
CA ARG A 121 12.92 7.86 8.69
C ARG A 121 13.00 7.05 9.98
N HIS A 122 12.39 5.85 10.00
CA HIS A 122 12.22 4.99 11.18
C HIS A 122 12.56 3.51 10.89
N PRO A 123 13.79 3.22 10.38
CA PRO A 123 14.18 1.84 10.06
C PRO A 123 14.19 0.91 11.28
N GLU A 124 14.34 1.47 12.48
CA GLU A 124 14.29 0.72 13.74
C GLU A 124 12.92 0.10 14.03
N ARG A 125 11.85 0.60 13.39
CA ARG A 125 10.47 0.13 13.58
C ARG A 125 10.01 -0.87 12.52
N VAL A 126 10.78 -1.04 11.46
CA VAL A 126 10.42 -1.88 10.30
C VAL A 126 11.29 -3.12 10.25
N ASP A 127 10.66 -4.28 10.14
CA ASP A 127 11.33 -5.57 9.93
C ASP A 127 11.52 -5.83 8.43
N ARG A 128 10.44 -5.78 7.66
CA ARG A 128 10.40 -5.94 6.20
C ARG A 128 9.44 -4.95 5.56
N LEU A 129 9.79 -4.48 4.37
CA LEU A 129 9.01 -3.50 3.59
C LEU A 129 8.61 -4.09 2.24
N ALA A 130 7.30 -4.17 1.96
CA ALA A 130 6.75 -4.52 0.64
C ALA A 130 6.15 -3.28 -0.02
N LEU A 131 6.64 -2.92 -1.19
CA LEU A 131 6.25 -1.76 -1.99
C LEU A 131 5.52 -2.23 -3.25
N ASP A 132 4.19 -2.14 -3.25
CA ASP A 132 3.35 -2.55 -4.37
C ASP A 132 2.89 -1.35 -5.18
N ALA A 133 2.91 -1.48 -6.51
CA ALA A 133 2.54 -0.41 -7.43
C ALA A 133 3.29 0.92 -7.13
N LEU A 134 4.57 0.82 -6.76
CA LEU A 134 5.46 1.93 -6.47
C LEU A 134 5.73 2.76 -7.73
N VAL A 135 6.00 4.04 -7.57
CA VAL A 135 6.67 4.92 -8.54
C VAL A 135 7.83 5.62 -7.83
N TRP A 136 8.95 5.82 -8.50
CA TRP A 136 10.11 6.51 -7.93
C TRP A 136 10.31 7.91 -8.52
N THR A 137 10.77 8.01 -9.77
CA THR A 137 10.93 9.29 -10.47
C THR A 137 9.73 9.65 -11.32
N GLY A 138 8.97 8.63 -11.72
CA GLY A 138 7.84 8.75 -12.64
C GLY A 138 8.24 8.85 -14.11
N ASP A 139 9.51 8.55 -14.43
CA ASP A 139 9.99 8.51 -15.80
C ASP A 139 9.33 7.36 -16.56
N GLY A 140 8.79 7.66 -17.74
CA GLY A 140 8.08 6.69 -18.57
C GLY A 140 6.72 6.24 -18.02
N SER A 141 6.15 6.94 -17.02
CA SER A 141 4.81 6.67 -16.49
C SER A 141 3.70 7.28 -17.35
N PRO A 142 2.87 6.49 -18.03
CA PRO A 142 1.72 7.04 -18.77
C PRO A 142 0.66 7.63 -17.82
N THR A 143 0.45 7.03 -16.67
CA THR A 143 -0.50 7.52 -15.65
C THR A 143 -0.09 8.92 -15.13
N LEU A 144 1.20 9.13 -14.85
CA LEU A 144 1.66 10.43 -14.36
C LEU A 144 1.73 11.48 -15.46
N ALA A 145 1.98 11.08 -16.71
CA ALA A 145 1.90 12.00 -17.85
C ALA A 145 0.50 12.64 -17.96
N GLU A 146 -0.56 11.84 -17.80
CA GLU A 146 -1.93 12.36 -17.78
C GLU A 146 -2.24 13.21 -16.53
N ARG A 147 -1.78 12.80 -15.36
CA ARG A 147 -1.97 13.57 -14.12
C ARG A 147 -1.28 14.93 -14.15
N ARG A 148 -0.09 15.03 -14.71
CA ARG A 148 0.66 16.29 -14.84
C ARG A 148 -0.10 17.36 -15.62
N LYS A 149 -0.96 17.00 -16.56
CA LYS A 149 -1.83 17.94 -17.30
C LYS A 149 -2.81 18.69 -16.39
N ARG A 150 -3.14 18.10 -15.23
CA ARG A 150 -4.08 18.64 -14.25
C ARG A 150 -3.40 19.16 -12.96
N LEU A 151 -2.09 19.38 -12.97
CA LEU A 151 -1.32 19.79 -11.78
C LEU A 151 -1.84 21.12 -11.20
N ALA A 152 -2.22 22.09 -12.05
CA ALA A 152 -2.77 23.36 -11.61
C ALA A 152 -4.06 23.17 -10.77
N GLU A 153 -4.94 22.25 -11.18
CA GLU A 153 -6.17 21.91 -10.44
C GLU A 153 -5.84 21.31 -9.07
N TYR A 154 -4.85 20.39 -9.00
CA TYR A 154 -4.45 19.75 -7.73
C TYR A 154 -3.80 20.75 -6.76
N ARG A 155 -3.14 21.79 -7.27
CA ARG A 155 -2.57 22.88 -6.45
C ARG A 155 -3.60 23.90 -6.00
N ALA A 156 -4.68 24.06 -6.76
CA ALA A 156 -5.73 25.04 -6.46
C ALA A 156 -6.60 24.67 -5.26
N SER A 157 -6.63 23.38 -4.88
CA SER A 157 -7.39 22.88 -3.73
C SER A 157 -6.66 21.74 -3.05
N ASN A 158 -6.71 21.70 -1.71
CA ASN A 158 -6.18 20.60 -0.93
C ASN A 158 -7.05 19.32 -0.99
N ARG A 159 -8.24 19.39 -1.62
CA ARG A 159 -9.15 18.26 -1.82
C ARG A 159 -9.72 18.26 -3.23
N ARG A 160 -10.02 17.07 -3.73
CA ARG A 160 -10.72 16.83 -5.01
C ARG A 160 -11.90 15.89 -4.81
N PRO A 161 -13.02 16.08 -5.52
CA PRO A 161 -14.13 15.15 -5.49
C PRO A 161 -13.74 13.79 -6.07
N ILE A 162 -14.41 12.75 -5.61
CA ILE A 162 -14.40 11.41 -6.19
C ILE A 162 -15.83 10.94 -6.40
N ASP A 163 -16.03 10.16 -7.44
CA ASP A 163 -17.30 9.53 -7.79
C ASP A 163 -17.10 8.07 -8.23
N ARG A 164 -18.18 7.39 -8.51
CA ARG A 164 -18.15 5.99 -8.92
C ARG A 164 -17.39 5.77 -10.24
N ALA A 165 -17.54 6.66 -11.18
CA ALA A 165 -16.84 6.58 -12.47
C ALA A 165 -15.33 6.67 -12.26
N PHE A 166 -14.90 7.61 -11.41
CA PHE A 166 -13.50 7.73 -11.02
C PHE A 166 -12.99 6.46 -10.31
N VAL A 167 -13.74 5.91 -9.35
CA VAL A 167 -13.32 4.68 -8.63
C VAL A 167 -13.21 3.50 -9.59
N ARG A 168 -14.17 3.30 -10.49
CA ARG A 168 -14.09 2.28 -11.54
C ARG A 168 -12.87 2.44 -12.43
N SER A 169 -12.51 3.69 -12.78
CA SER A 169 -11.36 3.98 -13.64
C SER A 169 -10.01 3.53 -13.04
N ILE A 170 -9.90 3.38 -11.73
CA ILE A 170 -8.70 2.87 -11.07
C ILE A 170 -8.39 1.43 -11.50
N PHE A 171 -9.44 0.65 -11.82
CA PHE A 171 -9.34 -0.76 -12.22
C PHE A 171 -9.17 -0.98 -13.72
N THR A 172 -9.51 0.02 -14.54
CA THR A 172 -9.59 -0.16 -16.01
C THR A 172 -8.60 0.68 -16.80
N ARG A 173 -8.05 1.76 -16.20
CA ARG A 173 -7.21 2.74 -16.92
C ARG A 173 -5.93 2.16 -17.50
N ASP A 174 -5.31 1.18 -16.81
CA ASP A 174 -4.03 0.61 -17.22
C ASP A 174 -4.23 -0.65 -18.08
N HIS A 175 -5.21 -1.49 -17.72
CA HIS A 175 -5.63 -2.65 -18.48
C HIS A 175 -7.04 -3.10 -18.04
N PRO A 176 -7.98 -3.34 -18.96
CA PRO A 176 -9.31 -3.82 -18.61
C PRO A 176 -9.28 -5.29 -18.12
N ASP A 177 -10.37 -5.72 -17.47
CA ASP A 177 -10.67 -7.11 -17.11
C ASP A 177 -9.69 -7.81 -16.14
N THR A 178 -8.78 -7.05 -15.51
CA THR A 178 -7.87 -7.58 -14.49
C THR A 178 -8.54 -7.81 -13.13
N SER A 179 -9.74 -7.28 -12.92
CA SER A 179 -10.57 -7.41 -11.71
C SER A 179 -12.00 -7.79 -12.05
N ASP A 180 -12.66 -8.56 -11.17
CA ASP A 180 -14.07 -8.89 -11.33
C ASP A 180 -14.95 -7.67 -11.11
N LEU A 181 -15.97 -7.47 -11.96
CA LEU A 181 -16.89 -6.34 -11.85
C LEU A 181 -17.58 -6.28 -10.48
N SER A 182 -17.95 -7.43 -9.91
CA SER A 182 -18.55 -7.48 -8.57
C SER A 182 -17.62 -6.95 -7.47
N VAL A 183 -16.30 -7.16 -7.60
CA VAL A 183 -15.29 -6.63 -6.68
C VAL A 183 -15.15 -5.12 -6.88
N VAL A 184 -15.14 -4.67 -8.14
CA VAL A 184 -15.06 -3.23 -8.48
C VAL A 184 -16.24 -2.45 -7.92
N GLU A 185 -17.47 -2.98 -8.06
CA GLU A 185 -18.67 -2.32 -7.55
C GLU A 185 -18.72 -2.30 -6.02
N ALA A 186 -18.45 -3.42 -5.35
CA ALA A 186 -18.39 -3.47 -3.90
C ALA A 186 -17.31 -2.53 -3.34
N PHE A 187 -16.17 -2.43 -4.02
CA PHE A 187 -15.11 -1.49 -3.66
C PHE A 187 -15.58 -0.04 -3.82
N ALA A 188 -16.27 0.29 -4.92
CA ALA A 188 -16.80 1.62 -5.14
C ALA A 188 -17.84 2.01 -4.07
N ASP A 189 -18.73 1.09 -3.70
CA ASP A 189 -19.70 1.30 -2.61
C ASP A 189 -18.99 1.58 -1.28
N ALA A 190 -17.99 0.78 -0.93
CA ALA A 190 -17.24 0.92 0.32
C ALA A 190 -16.43 2.23 0.37
N VAL A 191 -15.82 2.65 -0.73
CA VAL A 191 -15.08 3.93 -0.82
C VAL A 191 -16.03 5.11 -0.67
N LEU A 192 -17.13 5.15 -1.44
CA LEU A 192 -18.04 6.28 -1.48
C LEU A 192 -18.90 6.39 -0.21
N ALA A 193 -19.05 5.32 0.56
CA ALA A 193 -19.66 5.37 1.90
C ALA A 193 -18.80 6.15 2.91
N LEU A 194 -17.50 6.28 2.67
CA LEU A 194 -16.56 6.98 3.57
C LEU A 194 -16.13 8.35 3.04
N ASP A 195 -15.95 8.47 1.73
CA ASP A 195 -15.33 9.64 1.12
C ASP A 195 -16.06 10.11 -0.13
N ALA A 196 -16.53 11.36 -0.13
CA ALA A 196 -17.02 12.07 -1.33
C ALA A 196 -15.90 12.92 -1.96
N SER A 197 -14.83 13.18 -1.23
CA SER A 197 -13.64 13.88 -1.68
C SER A 197 -12.41 13.38 -0.93
N VAL A 198 -11.24 13.52 -1.54
CA VAL A 198 -9.96 13.05 -0.99
C VAL A 198 -8.87 14.12 -1.16
N PRO A 199 -7.79 14.08 -0.35
CA PRO A 199 -6.69 15.01 -0.49
C PRO A 199 -6.01 14.98 -1.86
N THR A 200 -5.42 16.11 -2.25
CA THR A 200 -4.64 16.27 -3.51
C THR A 200 -3.14 16.13 -3.31
N GLY A 201 -2.63 16.17 -2.07
CA GLY A 201 -1.20 16.28 -1.78
C GLY A 201 -0.34 15.20 -2.43
N THR A 202 -0.75 13.93 -2.34
CA THR A 202 -0.02 12.85 -3.01
C THR A 202 -0.05 12.95 -4.54
N TYR A 203 -1.09 13.58 -5.13
CA TYR A 203 -1.14 13.84 -6.56
C TYR A 203 -0.19 14.96 -6.97
N VAL A 204 -0.08 16.00 -6.13
CA VAL A 204 0.92 17.07 -6.32
C VAL A 204 2.32 16.47 -6.24
N ASP A 205 2.61 15.66 -5.22
CA ASP A 205 3.92 15.01 -5.06
C ASP A 205 4.27 14.16 -6.28
N MET A 206 3.39 13.23 -6.68
CA MET A 206 3.65 12.34 -7.82
C MET A 206 3.71 13.09 -9.17
N SER A 207 3.09 14.27 -9.28
CA SER A 207 3.10 15.02 -10.54
C SER A 207 4.25 16.02 -10.65
N ALA A 208 4.80 16.51 -9.52
CA ALA A 208 5.74 17.62 -9.51
C ALA A 208 6.97 17.47 -8.61
N ASN A 209 6.93 16.58 -7.60
CA ASN A 209 7.94 16.56 -6.55
C ASN A 209 8.74 15.25 -6.48
N LEU A 210 8.50 14.28 -7.39
CA LEU A 210 9.28 13.03 -7.42
C LEU A 210 10.76 13.31 -7.77
N PRO A 211 11.69 12.55 -7.16
CA PRO A 211 11.47 11.50 -6.17
C PRO A 211 11.27 12.04 -4.75
N VAL A 212 10.30 11.49 -4.00
CA VAL A 212 10.05 11.84 -2.59
C VAL A 212 10.66 10.85 -1.60
N ILE A 213 11.23 9.76 -2.10
CA ILE A 213 11.99 8.78 -1.33
C ILE A 213 13.35 8.54 -1.97
N ASP A 214 14.33 8.27 -1.13
CA ASP A 214 15.70 7.96 -1.54
C ASP A 214 15.99 6.47 -1.26
N PRO A 215 16.13 5.62 -2.28
CA PRO A 215 16.37 4.19 -2.08
C PRO A 215 17.63 3.90 -1.28
N GLU A 216 18.67 4.74 -1.37
CA GLU A 216 19.94 4.54 -0.66
C GLU A 216 19.79 4.71 0.87
N LYS A 217 18.70 5.34 1.32
CA LYS A 217 18.38 5.51 2.74
C LYS A 217 17.39 4.46 3.29
N ILE A 218 16.89 3.57 2.45
CA ILE A 218 16.02 2.47 2.87
C ILE A 218 16.88 1.26 3.19
N VAL A 219 17.30 1.14 4.44
CA VAL A 219 18.29 0.13 4.89
C VAL A 219 17.66 -1.19 5.32
N VAL A 220 16.34 -1.27 5.37
CA VAL A 220 15.59 -2.49 5.71
C VAL A 220 15.44 -3.41 4.50
N PRO A 221 15.14 -4.72 4.69
CA PRO A 221 14.76 -5.61 3.58
C PRO A 221 13.58 -5.07 2.77
N VAL A 222 13.64 -5.17 1.43
CA VAL A 222 12.62 -4.62 0.52
C VAL A 222 12.15 -5.63 -0.51
N LEU A 223 10.83 -5.79 -0.66
CA LEU A 223 10.17 -6.41 -1.81
C LEU A 223 9.50 -5.33 -2.67
N ILE A 224 9.85 -5.23 -3.94
CA ILE A 224 9.12 -4.43 -4.94
C ILE A 224 8.19 -5.36 -5.71
N MET A 225 6.90 -5.02 -5.73
CA MET A 225 5.86 -5.75 -6.46
C MET A 225 5.28 -4.85 -7.56
N ARG A 226 5.31 -5.31 -8.80
CA ARG A 226 4.80 -4.58 -9.96
C ARG A 226 3.82 -5.43 -10.73
N GLY A 227 2.60 -4.95 -10.93
CA GLY A 227 1.68 -5.54 -11.91
C GLY A 227 2.25 -5.44 -13.34
N GLN A 228 2.10 -6.49 -14.15
CA GLN A 228 2.54 -6.50 -15.55
C GLN A 228 2.03 -5.28 -16.32
N TRP A 229 0.78 -4.90 -16.09
CA TRP A 229 0.06 -3.84 -16.79
C TRP A 229 -0.01 -2.51 -16.00
N ASP A 230 0.67 -2.42 -14.86
CA ASP A 230 0.62 -1.20 -14.04
C ASP A 230 1.31 -0.03 -14.76
N GLY A 231 0.54 1.00 -15.07
CA GLY A 231 0.98 2.21 -15.75
C GLY A 231 1.54 3.31 -14.84
N ILE A 232 1.61 3.09 -13.50
CA ILE A 232 2.10 4.12 -12.57
C ILE A 232 3.61 4.35 -12.69
N ALA A 233 4.37 3.33 -13.02
CA ALA A 233 5.81 3.39 -13.21
C ALA A 233 6.26 2.54 -14.40
N SER A 234 7.31 2.95 -15.09
CA SER A 234 8.00 2.09 -16.05
C SER A 234 8.79 1.00 -15.31
N PHE A 235 9.06 -0.11 -16.01
CA PHE A 235 9.95 -1.14 -15.47
C PHE A 235 11.34 -0.57 -15.14
N GLN A 236 11.86 0.30 -16.01
CA GLN A 236 13.18 0.90 -15.84
C GLN A 236 13.26 1.80 -14.61
N ASP A 237 12.21 2.58 -14.31
CA ASP A 237 12.13 3.41 -13.10
C ASP A 237 12.31 2.56 -11.84
N LEU A 238 11.60 1.44 -11.77
CA LEU A 238 11.68 0.52 -10.63
C LEU A 238 12.97 -0.29 -10.60
N ALA A 239 13.53 -0.69 -11.74
CA ALA A 239 14.83 -1.35 -11.82
C ALA A 239 15.95 -0.44 -11.32
N ASN A 240 15.90 0.85 -11.65
CA ASN A 240 16.84 1.85 -11.17
C ASN A 240 16.70 2.08 -9.66
N PHE A 241 15.48 2.10 -9.13
CA PHE A 241 15.23 2.14 -7.69
C PHE A 241 15.81 0.92 -6.98
N PHE A 242 15.49 -0.29 -7.48
CA PHE A 242 15.96 -1.57 -6.95
C PHE A 242 17.49 -1.66 -6.90
N ALA A 243 18.16 -1.21 -7.95
CA ALA A 243 19.62 -1.26 -8.03
C ALA A 243 20.31 -0.44 -6.92
N ARG A 244 19.65 0.61 -6.42
CA ARG A 244 20.20 1.54 -5.41
C ARG A 244 19.87 1.15 -3.97
N LEU A 245 19.04 0.15 -3.73
CA LEU A 245 18.75 -0.33 -2.38
C LEU A 245 20.02 -0.92 -1.75
N PRO A 246 20.44 -0.48 -0.55
CA PRO A 246 21.69 -0.93 0.06
C PRO A 246 21.60 -2.31 0.68
N ASN A 247 20.40 -2.74 1.12
CA ASN A 247 20.21 -4.02 1.78
C ASN A 247 20.26 -5.16 0.76
N PRO A 248 21.12 -6.20 0.95
CA PRO A 248 21.20 -7.35 0.05
C PRO A 248 19.93 -8.22 0.04
N ASP A 249 19.14 -8.22 1.14
CA ASP A 249 17.82 -8.87 1.19
C ASP A 249 16.78 -7.96 0.48
N ARG A 250 16.85 -7.98 -0.86
CA ARG A 250 15.97 -7.19 -1.74
C ARG A 250 15.46 -8.03 -2.88
N GLN A 251 14.19 -7.87 -3.21
CA GLN A 251 13.52 -8.63 -4.26
C GLN A 251 12.72 -7.69 -5.17
N PHE A 252 12.65 -8.01 -6.47
CA PHE A 252 11.80 -7.31 -7.43
C PHE A 252 11.02 -8.33 -8.25
N ILE A 253 9.69 -8.24 -8.20
CA ILE A 253 8.79 -9.20 -8.83
C ILE A 253 7.84 -8.46 -9.78
N VAL A 254 7.70 -8.98 -11.00
CA VAL A 254 6.65 -8.59 -11.94
C VAL A 254 5.56 -9.65 -11.90
N MET A 255 4.32 -9.22 -11.57
CA MET A 255 3.18 -10.11 -11.39
C MET A 255 2.35 -10.19 -12.69
N PRO A 256 2.26 -11.37 -13.34
CA PRO A 256 1.56 -11.52 -14.61
C PRO A 256 0.05 -11.31 -14.48
N GLY A 257 -0.57 -10.69 -15.49
CA GLY A 257 -2.02 -10.47 -15.58
C GLY A 257 -2.59 -9.51 -14.54
N ILE A 258 -1.75 -8.72 -13.88
CA ILE A 258 -2.12 -7.76 -12.83
C ILE A 258 -1.88 -6.33 -13.35
N ALA A 259 -2.84 -5.44 -13.11
CA ALA A 259 -2.71 -4.00 -13.31
C ALA A 259 -2.42 -3.30 -11.96
N HIS A 260 -2.86 -2.04 -11.78
CA HIS A 260 -2.55 -1.23 -10.61
C HIS A 260 -3.13 -1.75 -9.29
N THR A 261 -4.29 -2.41 -9.32
CA THR A 261 -5.00 -2.87 -8.11
C THR A 261 -4.72 -4.34 -7.80
N SER A 262 -3.49 -4.66 -7.42
CA SER A 262 -2.98 -6.03 -7.30
C SER A 262 -3.82 -6.92 -6.38
N THR A 263 -4.09 -6.49 -5.14
CA THR A 263 -4.86 -7.24 -4.13
C THR A 263 -6.35 -7.39 -4.47
N ARG A 264 -6.85 -6.68 -5.49
CA ARG A 264 -8.23 -6.73 -5.98
C ARG A 264 -8.32 -7.35 -7.37
N SER A 265 -7.21 -7.82 -7.93
CA SER A 265 -7.16 -8.48 -9.23
C SER A 265 -7.72 -9.89 -9.15
N ARG A 266 -8.06 -10.46 -10.30
CA ARG A 266 -8.39 -11.89 -10.41
C ARG A 266 -7.24 -12.80 -9.96
N ASN A 267 -6.01 -12.30 -10.07
CA ASN A 267 -4.79 -13.01 -9.64
C ASN A 267 -4.37 -12.67 -8.20
N TRP A 268 -5.30 -12.24 -7.34
CA TRP A 268 -5.06 -11.89 -5.94
C TRP A 268 -4.30 -12.98 -5.16
N ALA A 269 -4.54 -14.26 -5.46
CA ALA A 269 -3.90 -15.38 -4.78
C ALA A 269 -2.37 -15.38 -4.98
N LEU A 270 -1.89 -14.98 -6.17
CA LEU A 270 -0.47 -14.78 -6.43
C LEU A 270 0.10 -13.67 -5.53
N VAL A 271 -0.60 -12.55 -5.41
CA VAL A 271 -0.18 -11.41 -4.58
C VAL A 271 -0.04 -11.81 -3.12
N TYR A 272 -1.04 -12.51 -2.58
CA TYR A 272 -1.04 -12.97 -1.19
C TYR A 272 0.04 -14.01 -0.92
N HIS A 273 0.25 -14.93 -1.87
CA HIS A 273 1.34 -15.91 -1.77
C HIS A 273 2.71 -15.23 -1.71
N LEU A 274 2.98 -14.26 -2.59
CA LEU A 274 4.23 -13.54 -2.62
C LEU A 274 4.48 -12.74 -1.32
N LEU A 275 3.44 -12.08 -0.81
CA LEU A 275 3.52 -11.32 0.44
C LEU A 275 3.76 -12.26 1.64
N ASP A 276 3.02 -13.36 1.75
CA ASP A 276 3.20 -14.32 2.85
C ASP A 276 4.60 -14.95 2.81
N ALA A 277 5.07 -15.38 1.63
CA ALA A 277 6.40 -15.94 1.43
C ALA A 277 7.50 -14.94 1.83
N TYR A 278 7.35 -13.67 1.46
CA TYR A 278 8.31 -12.63 1.81
C TYR A 278 8.29 -12.28 3.30
N PHE A 279 7.11 -12.14 3.91
CA PHE A 279 6.98 -11.76 5.31
C PHE A 279 7.35 -12.88 6.28
N SER A 280 7.22 -14.15 5.87
CA SER A 280 7.62 -15.33 6.65
C SER A 280 9.00 -15.88 6.26
N GLN A 281 9.72 -15.20 5.39
CA GLN A 281 11.05 -15.61 4.94
C GLN A 281 12.00 -15.73 6.15
N PRO A 282 12.72 -16.87 6.30
CA PRO A 282 13.71 -16.98 7.36
C PRO A 282 14.86 -16.00 7.16
N ALA A 283 15.44 -15.56 8.28
CA ALA A 283 16.67 -14.76 8.20
C ALA A 283 17.79 -15.57 7.54
N PRO A 284 18.63 -14.93 6.69
CA PRO A 284 19.79 -15.63 6.10
C PRO A 284 20.75 -16.11 7.21
N VAL A 285 21.23 -17.34 7.07
CA VAL A 285 22.19 -17.95 8.02
C VAL A 285 23.61 -17.40 7.79
N TYR A 286 23.91 -17.00 6.56
CA TYR A 286 25.19 -16.41 6.17
C TYR A 286 24.95 -15.10 5.41
N VAL A 287 25.65 -14.05 5.80
CA VAL A 287 25.48 -12.69 5.23
C VAL A 287 26.78 -12.10 4.66
N GLY A 288 27.86 -12.88 4.58
CA GLY A 288 29.19 -12.45 4.07
C GLY A 288 30.19 -12.27 5.18
#